data_04b7dfa2274e1483ea25ef5870390173
#
_entry.id   04b7dfa2274e1483ea25ef5870390173
#
_cell.length_a   1.000
_cell.length_b   1.000
_cell.length_c   1.000
_cell.angle_alpha   90.00
_cell.angle_beta   90.00
_cell.angle_gamma   90.00
#
_symmetry.space_group_name_H-M   'P 1'
#
loop_
_entity.id
_entity.type
_entity.pdbx_description
1 polymer ?
#
loop_
_entity_poly.entity_id
_entity_poly.type
_entity_poly.pdbx_seq_one_letter_code
_entity_poly.pdbx_strand_id
1 'polypeptide(L)'
;MSNPRREAMLIKIQGWHEADEHEKILEEINRIPREFWDYDVTCFYARALNNLERYEEAFDLLMGIKNRGRNDPLWNFRTGYSLYYLGREKEASGYFQKAIDLGDDCGDTHELLEASLREAELKKTNQGDDTLVLYTEKEIETVENHIEKYFGGYKNVFHEVSSHDIHVDIVIIEPTPYRNYYVLVTMGMGAKKMDTPPELQEYKLERAELLVCLPPDWQFKDLDDEKWYWPIRWLKILARLPANENTWLGWGHTIPNGSPFAENTLFSAVMLVAPGAFSKKSYTCKLPNGDEVNFYQMLPLYEEEISFKLEHGAEALLELMNDGDLEYLKLKRRNVAK
;
A
#
# COMPACT_ATOMS: atom_id res chain seq x y z
N MET A 1 3.04 -38.80 -23.82
CA MET A 1 1.90 -38.89 -24.76
C MET A 1 1.07 -37.63 -24.60
N SER A 2 0.80 -36.91 -25.70
CA SER A 2 -0.03 -35.72 -25.69
C SER A 2 -1.47 -36.12 -25.27
N ASN A 3 -2.09 -35.32 -24.41
CA ASN A 3 -3.48 -35.53 -24.02
C ASN A 3 -4.37 -34.77 -25.03
N PRO A 4 -5.11 -35.44 -25.93
CA PRO A 4 -5.91 -34.77 -26.98
C PRO A 4 -6.92 -33.75 -26.42
N ARG A 5 -7.42 -33.96 -25.19
CA ARG A 5 -8.31 -32.99 -24.51
C ARG A 5 -7.58 -31.71 -24.11
N ARG A 6 -6.31 -31.85 -23.66
CA ARG A 6 -5.47 -30.68 -23.33
C ARG A 6 -5.15 -29.86 -24.58
N GLU A 7 -4.78 -30.51 -25.68
CA GLU A 7 -4.50 -29.82 -26.95
C GLU A 7 -5.73 -29.06 -27.48
N ALA A 8 -6.90 -29.70 -27.47
CA ALA A 8 -8.15 -29.05 -27.87
C ALA A 8 -8.49 -27.83 -26.98
N MET A 9 -8.22 -27.93 -25.69
CA MET A 9 -8.42 -26.81 -24.75
C MET A 9 -7.45 -25.65 -25.06
N LEU A 10 -6.18 -25.91 -25.31
CA LEU A 10 -5.20 -24.88 -25.63
C LEU A 10 -5.50 -24.16 -26.95
N ILE A 11 -5.96 -24.89 -27.98
CA ILE A 11 -6.43 -24.32 -29.24
C ILE A 11 -7.63 -23.38 -29.00
N LYS A 12 -8.58 -23.81 -28.16
CA LYS A 12 -9.75 -23.01 -27.80
C LYS A 12 -9.38 -21.74 -27.03
N ILE A 13 -8.45 -21.84 -26.06
CA ILE A 13 -7.91 -20.71 -25.32
C ILE A 13 -7.22 -19.72 -26.25
N GLN A 14 -6.44 -20.19 -27.21
CA GLN A 14 -5.78 -19.34 -28.20
C GLN A 14 -6.81 -18.59 -29.06
N GLY A 15 -7.87 -19.27 -29.53
CA GLY A 15 -8.94 -18.63 -30.30
C GLY A 15 -9.70 -17.57 -29.51
N TRP A 16 -9.95 -17.78 -28.23
CA TRP A 16 -10.56 -16.77 -27.36
C TRP A 16 -9.62 -15.59 -27.09
N HIS A 17 -8.32 -15.85 -26.98
CA HIS A 17 -7.36 -14.76 -26.86
C HIS A 17 -7.35 -13.87 -28.10
N GLU A 18 -7.38 -14.45 -29.30
CA GLU A 18 -7.42 -13.71 -30.57
C GLU A 18 -8.75 -12.95 -30.76
N ALA A 19 -9.80 -13.35 -30.06
CA ALA A 19 -11.11 -12.71 -30.06
C ALA A 19 -11.33 -11.75 -28.86
N ASP A 20 -10.30 -11.46 -28.06
CA ASP A 20 -10.36 -10.65 -26.83
C ASP A 20 -11.38 -11.15 -25.78
N GLU A 21 -11.70 -12.45 -25.81
CA GLU A 21 -12.66 -13.09 -24.91
C GLU A 21 -11.98 -13.63 -23.62
N HIS A 22 -11.29 -12.76 -22.88
CA HIS A 22 -10.39 -13.15 -21.80
C HIS A 22 -11.10 -13.78 -20.60
N GLU A 23 -12.33 -13.35 -20.27
CA GLU A 23 -13.14 -13.95 -19.20
C GLU A 23 -13.42 -15.42 -19.47
N LYS A 24 -13.70 -15.80 -20.74
CA LYS A 24 -13.93 -17.20 -21.11
C LYS A 24 -12.69 -18.06 -20.86
N ILE A 25 -11.49 -17.52 -21.02
CA ILE A 25 -10.23 -18.20 -20.71
C ILE A 25 -10.18 -18.50 -19.21
N LEU A 26 -10.48 -17.50 -18.36
CA LEU A 26 -10.50 -17.69 -16.92
C LEU A 26 -11.55 -18.72 -16.50
N GLU A 27 -12.75 -18.64 -17.04
CA GLU A 27 -13.85 -19.59 -16.76
C GLU A 27 -13.48 -21.04 -17.13
N GLU A 28 -12.89 -21.25 -18.30
CA GLU A 28 -12.52 -22.60 -18.75
C GLU A 28 -11.39 -23.20 -17.91
N ILE A 29 -10.36 -22.40 -17.61
CA ILE A 29 -9.24 -22.86 -16.81
C ILE A 29 -9.65 -23.10 -15.34
N ASN A 30 -10.56 -22.29 -14.79
CA ASN A 30 -11.08 -22.47 -13.42
C ASN A 30 -11.89 -23.75 -13.23
N ARG A 31 -12.30 -24.44 -14.31
CA ARG A 31 -12.89 -25.80 -14.22
C ARG A 31 -11.86 -26.88 -13.90
N ILE A 32 -10.57 -26.55 -14.01
CA ILE A 32 -9.47 -27.45 -13.69
C ILE A 32 -9.02 -27.18 -12.27
N PRO A 33 -9.03 -28.17 -11.35
CA PRO A 33 -8.47 -27.97 -10.02
C PRO A 33 -7.02 -27.49 -10.09
N ARG A 34 -6.65 -26.55 -9.21
CA ARG A 34 -5.37 -25.82 -9.29
C ARG A 34 -4.14 -26.73 -9.21
N GLU A 35 -4.23 -27.84 -8.51
CA GLU A 35 -3.18 -28.85 -8.43
C GLU A 35 -2.84 -29.52 -9.77
N PHE A 36 -3.70 -29.39 -10.78
CA PHE A 36 -3.48 -29.90 -12.14
C PHE A 36 -3.03 -28.84 -13.15
N TRP A 37 -2.83 -27.59 -12.68
CA TRP A 37 -2.33 -26.54 -13.57
C TRP A 37 -0.86 -26.79 -13.89
N ASP A 38 -0.56 -26.92 -15.16
CA ASP A 38 0.82 -26.95 -15.64
C ASP A 38 1.33 -25.53 -15.99
N TYR A 39 2.56 -25.45 -16.45
CA TYR A 39 3.20 -24.20 -16.80
C TYR A 39 2.41 -23.40 -17.85
N ASP A 40 1.98 -24.07 -18.94
CA ASP A 40 1.29 -23.41 -20.04
C ASP A 40 -0.08 -22.86 -19.61
N VAL A 41 -0.85 -23.68 -18.86
CA VAL A 41 -2.15 -23.28 -18.30
C VAL A 41 -2.00 -22.05 -17.39
N THR A 42 -0.99 -22.06 -16.52
CA THR A 42 -0.72 -20.92 -15.62
C THR A 42 -0.34 -19.66 -16.42
N CYS A 43 0.49 -19.81 -17.47
CA CYS A 43 0.86 -18.71 -18.33
C CYS A 43 -0.29 -18.13 -19.15
N PHE A 44 -1.23 -18.96 -19.64
CA PHE A 44 -2.42 -18.49 -20.34
C PHE A 44 -3.40 -17.77 -19.37
N TYR A 45 -3.54 -18.28 -18.16
CA TYR A 45 -4.38 -17.65 -17.14
C TYR A 45 -3.82 -16.26 -16.75
N ALA A 46 -2.52 -16.18 -16.47
CA ALA A 46 -1.86 -14.91 -16.16
C ALA A 46 -1.95 -13.90 -17.31
N ARG A 47 -1.83 -14.37 -18.58
CA ARG A 47 -2.04 -13.51 -19.74
C ARG A 47 -3.45 -12.96 -19.81
N ALA A 48 -4.46 -13.80 -19.55
CA ALA A 48 -5.85 -13.35 -19.53
C ALA A 48 -6.10 -12.34 -18.40
N LEU A 49 -5.51 -12.54 -17.23
CA LEU A 49 -5.56 -11.58 -16.12
C LEU A 49 -4.93 -10.24 -16.50
N ASN A 50 -3.76 -10.24 -17.14
CA ASN A 50 -3.12 -9.02 -17.62
C ASN A 50 -4.01 -8.23 -18.58
N ASN A 51 -4.67 -8.91 -19.52
CA ASN A 51 -5.57 -8.27 -20.49
C ASN A 51 -6.90 -7.78 -19.84
N LEU A 52 -7.25 -8.30 -18.66
CA LEU A 52 -8.36 -7.84 -17.84
C LEU A 52 -7.94 -6.82 -16.76
N GLU A 53 -6.75 -6.26 -16.89
CA GLU A 53 -6.17 -5.27 -15.96
C GLU A 53 -6.01 -5.76 -14.52
N ARG A 54 -6.01 -7.09 -14.31
CA ARG A 54 -5.80 -7.74 -13.00
C ARG A 54 -4.31 -8.06 -12.81
N TYR A 55 -3.50 -7.01 -12.85
CA TYR A 55 -2.03 -7.11 -12.95
C TYR A 55 -1.37 -7.73 -11.74
N GLU A 56 -1.87 -7.46 -10.53
CA GLU A 56 -1.33 -7.99 -9.27
C GLU A 56 -1.51 -9.50 -9.20
N GLU A 57 -2.70 -10.00 -9.55
CA GLU A 57 -3.00 -11.44 -9.58
C GLU A 57 -2.18 -12.15 -10.68
N ALA A 58 -1.99 -11.51 -11.83
CA ALA A 58 -1.14 -12.04 -12.90
C ALA A 58 0.32 -12.16 -12.44
N PHE A 59 0.85 -11.13 -11.80
CA PHE A 59 2.20 -11.10 -11.27
C PHE A 59 2.44 -12.20 -10.24
N ASP A 60 1.56 -12.36 -9.26
CA ASP A 60 1.66 -13.38 -8.20
C ASP A 60 1.67 -14.79 -8.78
N LEU A 61 0.79 -15.07 -9.75
CA LEU A 61 0.76 -16.34 -10.46
C LEU A 61 2.06 -16.64 -11.21
N LEU A 62 2.59 -15.64 -11.92
CA LEU A 62 3.84 -15.77 -12.65
C LEU A 62 5.02 -15.99 -11.70
N MET A 63 5.04 -15.31 -10.55
CA MET A 63 6.06 -15.52 -9.53
C MET A 63 6.00 -16.94 -8.94
N GLY A 64 4.83 -17.52 -8.75
CA GLY A 64 4.68 -18.91 -8.31
C GLY A 64 5.35 -19.95 -9.23
N ILE A 65 5.52 -19.64 -10.51
CA ILE A 65 6.19 -20.53 -11.49
C ILE A 65 7.57 -20.02 -11.98
N LYS A 66 8.16 -19.03 -11.29
CA LYS A 66 9.42 -18.37 -11.64
C LYS A 66 10.56 -19.33 -11.96
N ASN A 67 10.70 -20.42 -11.22
CA ASN A 67 11.77 -21.41 -11.43
C ASN A 67 11.71 -22.06 -12.83
N ARG A 68 10.52 -22.17 -13.42
CA ARG A 68 10.31 -22.70 -14.77
C ARG A 68 10.32 -21.59 -15.82
N GLY A 69 9.83 -20.40 -15.47
CA GLY A 69 9.63 -19.28 -16.39
C GLY A 69 10.85 -18.41 -16.65
N ARG A 70 11.82 -18.33 -15.74
CA ARG A 70 12.95 -17.38 -15.81
C ARG A 70 13.79 -17.40 -17.09
N ASN A 71 13.73 -18.47 -17.88
CA ASN A 71 14.41 -18.63 -19.16
C ASN A 71 13.44 -18.70 -20.35
N ASP A 72 12.16 -18.37 -20.14
CA ASP A 72 11.14 -18.27 -21.18
C ASP A 72 10.92 -16.80 -21.53
N PRO A 73 11.12 -16.37 -22.79
CA PRO A 73 10.94 -14.97 -23.18
C PRO A 73 9.52 -14.48 -22.92
N LEU A 74 8.49 -15.28 -23.23
CA LEU A 74 7.10 -14.88 -23.02
C LEU A 74 6.71 -14.76 -21.53
N TRP A 75 7.29 -15.58 -20.67
CA TRP A 75 7.09 -15.44 -19.23
C TRP A 75 7.70 -14.12 -18.71
N ASN A 76 8.92 -13.79 -19.18
CA ASN A 76 9.57 -12.53 -18.83
C ASN A 76 8.76 -11.33 -19.36
N PHE A 77 8.31 -11.37 -20.63
CA PHE A 77 7.43 -10.33 -21.17
C PHE A 77 6.18 -10.13 -20.32
N ARG A 78 5.42 -11.19 -20.03
CA ARG A 78 4.17 -11.13 -19.23
C ARG A 78 4.39 -10.59 -17.82
N THR A 79 5.53 -10.97 -17.20
CA THR A 79 5.90 -10.48 -15.87
C THR A 79 6.26 -9.00 -15.92
N GLY A 80 7.05 -8.58 -16.92
CA GLY A 80 7.33 -7.17 -17.17
C GLY A 80 6.08 -6.35 -17.44
N TYR A 81 5.13 -6.90 -18.19
CA TYR A 81 3.84 -6.27 -18.48
C TYR A 81 3.03 -6.01 -17.20
N SER A 82 2.87 -7.03 -16.35
CA SER A 82 2.21 -6.86 -15.05
C SER A 82 2.89 -5.75 -14.23
N LEU A 83 4.22 -5.77 -14.12
CA LEU A 83 4.98 -4.80 -13.34
C LEU A 83 4.89 -3.38 -13.89
N TYR A 84 4.89 -3.21 -15.22
CA TYR A 84 4.75 -1.90 -15.85
C TYR A 84 3.43 -1.23 -15.47
N TYR A 85 2.32 -1.94 -15.62
CA TYR A 85 1.00 -1.42 -15.26
C TYR A 85 0.74 -1.34 -13.75
N LEU A 86 1.57 -1.99 -12.91
CA LEU A 86 1.61 -1.79 -11.48
C LEU A 86 2.47 -0.58 -11.04
N GLY A 87 3.02 0.20 -12.00
CA GLY A 87 3.84 1.36 -11.70
C GLY A 87 5.25 1.01 -11.20
N ARG A 88 5.73 -0.23 -11.47
CA ARG A 88 7.04 -0.76 -11.09
C ARG A 88 7.99 -0.83 -12.29
N GLU A 89 8.13 0.30 -13.00
CA GLU A 89 8.77 0.38 -14.32
C GLU A 89 10.24 -0.03 -14.29
N LYS A 90 10.97 0.32 -13.22
CA LYS A 90 12.37 -0.08 -13.06
C LYS A 90 12.54 -1.61 -13.00
N GLU A 91 11.61 -2.30 -12.36
CA GLU A 91 11.61 -3.76 -12.33
C GLU A 91 11.15 -4.33 -13.68
N ALA A 92 10.08 -3.74 -14.24
CA ALA A 92 9.54 -4.12 -15.54
C ALA A 92 10.62 -4.08 -16.64
N SER A 93 11.44 -3.03 -16.68
CA SER A 93 12.54 -2.90 -17.66
C SER A 93 13.52 -4.06 -17.61
N GLY A 94 13.83 -4.57 -16.40
CA GLY A 94 14.70 -5.74 -16.24
C GLY A 94 14.11 -7.02 -16.83
N TYR A 95 12.80 -7.20 -16.72
CA TYR A 95 12.10 -8.35 -17.29
C TYR A 95 11.94 -8.24 -18.83
N PHE A 96 11.63 -7.05 -19.36
CA PHE A 96 11.57 -6.83 -20.79
C PHE A 96 12.95 -7.01 -21.45
N GLN A 97 14.00 -6.46 -20.86
CA GLN A 97 15.36 -6.69 -21.34
C GLN A 97 15.70 -8.19 -21.35
N LYS A 98 15.31 -8.91 -20.29
CA LYS A 98 15.51 -10.34 -20.20
C LYS A 98 14.74 -11.12 -21.25
N ALA A 99 13.54 -10.71 -21.61
CA ALA A 99 12.76 -11.31 -22.69
C ALA A 99 13.50 -11.17 -24.03
N ILE A 100 14.02 -9.96 -24.34
CA ILE A 100 14.81 -9.67 -25.54
C ILE A 100 16.11 -10.51 -25.59
N ASP A 101 16.85 -10.57 -24.48
CA ASP A 101 18.06 -11.37 -24.36
C ASP A 101 17.80 -12.87 -24.60
N LEU A 102 16.58 -13.34 -24.37
CA LEU A 102 16.14 -14.71 -24.61
C LEU A 102 15.54 -14.92 -26.01
N GLY A 103 15.53 -13.88 -26.85
CA GLY A 103 15.14 -13.95 -28.25
C GLY A 103 13.73 -13.47 -28.55
N ASP A 104 13.09 -12.71 -27.64
CA ASP A 104 11.86 -12.01 -27.96
C ASP A 104 12.16 -10.77 -28.81
N ASP A 105 11.75 -10.78 -30.08
CA ASP A 105 11.91 -9.70 -31.05
C ASP A 105 10.61 -8.93 -31.33
N CYS A 106 9.58 -9.10 -30.46
CA CYS A 106 8.30 -8.43 -30.58
C CYS A 106 8.46 -6.90 -30.39
N GLY A 107 7.84 -6.12 -31.29
CA GLY A 107 7.85 -4.66 -31.21
C GLY A 107 7.33 -4.13 -29.89
N ASP A 108 6.25 -4.74 -29.37
CA ASP A 108 5.63 -4.34 -28.10
C ASP A 108 6.61 -4.47 -26.91
N THR A 109 7.48 -5.50 -26.93
CA THR A 109 8.48 -5.71 -25.88
C THR A 109 9.53 -4.60 -25.89
N HIS A 110 9.97 -4.18 -27.05
CA HIS A 110 10.91 -3.06 -27.20
C HIS A 110 10.27 -1.73 -26.81
N GLU A 111 9.04 -1.47 -27.23
CA GLU A 111 8.31 -0.25 -26.89
C GLU A 111 8.07 -0.13 -25.38
N LEU A 112 7.67 -1.24 -24.74
CA LEU A 112 7.46 -1.28 -23.29
C LEU A 112 8.76 -1.18 -22.50
N LEU A 113 9.87 -1.72 -23.01
CA LEU A 113 11.19 -1.51 -22.44
C LEU A 113 11.58 -0.02 -22.47
N GLU A 114 11.46 0.63 -23.64
CA GLU A 114 11.77 2.04 -23.78
C GLU A 114 10.85 2.92 -22.90
N ALA A 115 9.56 2.62 -22.86
CA ALA A 115 8.62 3.30 -22.00
C ALA A 115 8.98 3.14 -20.51
N SER A 116 9.29 1.90 -20.09
CA SER A 116 9.70 1.60 -18.72
C SER A 116 10.98 2.34 -18.32
N LEU A 117 11.98 2.38 -19.19
CA LEU A 117 13.22 3.11 -18.93
C LEU A 117 12.98 4.63 -18.85
N ARG A 118 12.20 5.17 -19.80
CA ARG A 118 11.85 6.59 -19.81
C ARG A 118 11.06 7.01 -18.58
N GLU A 119 10.06 6.23 -18.18
CA GLU A 119 9.23 6.54 -17.01
C GLU A 119 10.02 6.36 -15.70
N ALA A 120 10.88 5.34 -15.61
CA ALA A 120 11.79 5.17 -14.49
C ALA A 120 12.80 6.34 -14.41
N GLU A 121 13.27 6.89 -15.53
CA GLU A 121 14.13 8.07 -15.57
C GLU A 121 13.37 9.35 -15.20
N LEU A 122 12.14 9.51 -15.70
CA LEU A 122 11.27 10.64 -15.33
C LEU A 122 10.92 10.59 -13.83
N LYS A 123 10.68 9.41 -13.28
CA LYS A 123 10.50 9.23 -11.84
C LYS A 123 11.78 9.56 -11.07
N LYS A 124 12.97 9.21 -11.58
CA LYS A 124 14.26 9.60 -10.98
C LYS A 124 14.52 11.12 -11.03
N THR A 125 14.17 11.80 -12.12
CA THR A 125 14.32 13.24 -12.23
C THR A 125 13.32 14.01 -11.38
N ASN A 126 12.17 13.41 -11.10
CA ASN A 126 11.14 13.94 -10.20
C ASN A 126 11.31 13.49 -8.75
N GLN A 127 12.03 12.37 -8.52
CA GLN A 127 12.46 11.89 -7.22
C GLN A 127 13.90 12.36 -6.98
N GLY A 128 14.05 13.42 -6.18
CA GLY A 128 15.37 13.73 -5.66
C GLY A 128 15.95 12.53 -4.91
N ASP A 129 17.14 12.13 -5.34
CA ASP A 129 18.05 11.18 -4.70
C ASP A 129 17.39 9.95 -4.03
N ASP A 130 17.37 8.82 -4.76
CA ASP A 130 16.79 7.50 -4.37
C ASP A 130 17.65 6.78 -3.31
N THR A 131 18.31 7.52 -2.42
CA THR A 131 18.97 6.97 -1.24
C THR A 131 17.92 6.66 -0.19
N LEU A 132 17.91 5.42 0.31
CA LEU A 132 17.11 5.02 1.47
C LEU A 132 17.34 6.02 2.62
N VAL A 133 16.32 6.78 2.97
CA VAL A 133 16.39 7.78 4.02
C VAL A 133 15.95 7.14 5.34
N LEU A 134 16.85 7.13 6.30
CA LEU A 134 16.62 6.60 7.64
C LEU A 134 16.78 7.70 8.68
N TYR A 135 16.13 7.57 9.81
CA TYR A 135 16.51 8.31 11.00
C TYR A 135 17.95 7.94 11.40
N THR A 136 18.70 8.90 11.90
CA THR A 136 19.95 8.62 12.60
C THR A 136 19.69 7.87 13.90
N GLU A 137 20.68 7.17 14.45
CA GLU A 137 20.54 6.44 15.73
C GLU A 137 19.95 7.30 16.85
N LYS A 138 20.36 8.56 16.95
CA LYS A 138 19.84 9.51 17.95
C LYS A 138 18.41 9.94 17.69
N GLU A 139 18.01 10.05 16.42
CA GLU A 139 16.63 10.37 16.04
C GLU A 139 15.73 9.17 16.32
N ILE A 140 16.17 7.92 16.00
CA ILE A 140 15.48 6.69 16.36
C ILE A 140 15.23 6.66 17.86
N GLU A 141 16.28 6.76 18.67
CA GLU A 141 16.17 6.75 20.14
C GLU A 141 15.21 7.83 20.65
N THR A 142 15.23 9.01 20.04
CA THR A 142 14.36 10.13 20.42
C THR A 142 12.88 9.83 20.10
N VAL A 143 12.59 9.28 18.91
CA VAL A 143 11.24 8.92 18.50
C VAL A 143 10.71 7.73 19.29
N GLU A 144 11.55 6.69 19.54
CA GLU A 144 11.20 5.55 20.38
C GLU A 144 10.83 6.00 21.80
N ASN A 145 11.69 6.80 22.45
CA ASN A 145 11.42 7.33 23.77
C ASN A 145 10.13 8.17 23.81
N HIS A 146 9.82 8.91 22.76
CA HIS A 146 8.58 9.66 22.64
C HIS A 146 7.37 8.73 22.55
N ILE A 147 7.45 7.69 21.71
CA ILE A 147 6.40 6.68 21.54
C ILE A 147 6.15 5.97 22.89
N GLU A 148 7.19 5.45 23.52
CA GLU A 148 7.06 4.74 24.81
C GLU A 148 6.45 5.63 25.90
N LYS A 149 6.89 6.88 25.99
CA LYS A 149 6.46 7.82 27.00
C LYS A 149 5.01 8.22 26.89
N TYR A 150 4.50 8.42 25.68
CA TYR A 150 3.20 9.02 25.47
C TYR A 150 2.13 8.04 24.98
N PHE A 151 2.53 7.03 24.21
CA PHE A 151 1.62 6.03 23.67
C PHE A 151 1.70 4.70 24.42
N GLY A 152 2.85 4.38 25.02
CA GLY A 152 3.08 3.21 25.88
C GLY A 152 4.23 2.33 25.40
N GLY A 153 4.76 1.53 26.31
CA GLY A 153 5.82 0.55 26.00
C GLY A 153 5.32 -0.55 25.07
N TYR A 154 6.19 -1.04 24.20
CA TYR A 154 5.91 -2.07 23.22
C TYR A 154 6.99 -3.17 23.22
N LYS A 155 6.62 -4.35 22.70
CA LYS A 155 7.53 -5.49 22.51
C LYS A 155 7.45 -6.04 21.09
N ASN A 156 6.36 -5.71 20.40
CA ASN A 156 6.05 -6.23 19.08
C ASN A 156 6.19 -5.10 18.06
N VAL A 157 6.92 -5.39 16.98
CA VAL A 157 7.11 -4.49 15.84
C VAL A 157 6.81 -5.27 14.58
N PHE A 158 6.01 -4.71 13.73
CA PHE A 158 5.80 -5.22 12.40
C PHE A 158 6.88 -4.64 11.49
N HIS A 159 7.98 -5.37 11.34
CA HIS A 159 9.13 -4.94 10.54
C HIS A 159 8.83 -4.96 9.06
N GLU A 160 9.31 -3.96 8.37
CA GLU A 160 9.32 -3.95 6.92
C GLU A 160 10.48 -4.80 6.38
N VAL A 161 10.16 -5.77 5.51
CA VAL A 161 11.16 -6.72 4.99
C VAL A 161 11.98 -6.14 3.84
N SER A 162 11.41 -5.17 3.09
CA SER A 162 12.07 -4.55 1.95
C SER A 162 11.60 -3.11 1.79
N SER A 163 12.54 -2.18 1.79
CA SER A 163 12.27 -0.73 1.64
C SER A 163 13.09 -0.17 0.49
N HIS A 164 12.46 0.63 -0.37
CA HIS A 164 13.12 1.23 -1.53
C HIS A 164 13.41 2.72 -1.33
N ASP A 165 12.59 3.42 -0.52
CA ASP A 165 12.63 4.88 -0.32
C ASP A 165 12.83 5.26 1.15
N ILE A 166 11.91 4.83 2.02
CA ILE A 166 11.94 4.97 3.47
C ILE A 166 11.69 3.60 4.10
N HIS A 167 12.31 3.35 5.24
CA HIS A 167 12.01 2.16 6.03
C HIS A 167 10.97 2.51 7.08
N VAL A 168 9.80 1.88 7.02
CA VAL A 168 8.68 2.18 7.93
C VAL A 168 8.28 0.92 8.68
N ASP A 169 8.69 0.84 9.90
CA ASP A 169 8.21 -0.15 10.86
C ASP A 169 6.88 0.29 11.48
N ILE A 170 6.09 -0.65 11.97
CA ILE A 170 4.88 -0.37 12.73
C ILE A 170 5.03 -0.98 14.12
N VAL A 171 5.12 -0.11 15.10
CA VAL A 171 5.17 -0.46 16.52
C VAL A 171 3.76 -0.83 16.98
N ILE A 172 3.62 -1.96 17.68
CA ILE A 172 2.35 -2.44 18.22
C ILE A 172 2.38 -2.33 19.74
N ILE A 173 1.57 -1.45 20.27
CA ILE A 173 1.42 -1.21 21.70
C ILE A 173 0.13 -1.89 22.17
N GLU A 174 0.27 -2.83 23.11
CA GLU A 174 -0.83 -3.66 23.58
C GLU A 174 -1.81 -2.91 24.48
N PRO A 175 -3.07 -3.38 24.58
CA PRO A 175 -4.04 -2.87 25.56
C PRO A 175 -3.51 -2.96 26.99
N THR A 176 -3.94 -2.02 27.83
CA THR A 176 -3.64 -2.00 29.25
C THR A 176 -4.94 -1.92 30.06
N PRO A 177 -4.94 -2.16 31.39
CA PRO A 177 -6.13 -1.97 32.21
C PRO A 177 -6.70 -0.54 32.19
N TYR A 178 -5.89 0.45 31.84
CA TYR A 178 -6.28 1.87 31.77
C TYR A 178 -6.60 2.34 30.36
N ARG A 179 -6.20 1.57 29.34
CA ARG A 179 -6.42 1.84 27.92
C ARG A 179 -6.68 0.51 27.21
N ASN A 180 -7.93 0.14 27.06
CA ASN A 180 -8.33 -1.16 26.54
C ASN A 180 -8.42 -1.18 25.00
N TYR A 181 -7.35 -0.78 24.31
CA TYR A 181 -7.18 -0.87 22.85
C TYR A 181 -5.72 -0.89 22.46
N TYR A 182 -5.43 -1.43 21.28
CA TYR A 182 -4.09 -1.39 20.67
C TYR A 182 -3.80 0.00 20.10
N VAL A 183 -2.53 0.40 20.11
CA VAL A 183 -2.04 1.56 19.37
C VAL A 183 -0.96 1.08 18.41
N LEU A 184 -1.16 1.29 17.13
CA LEU A 184 -0.18 1.05 16.09
C LEU A 184 0.41 2.38 15.68
N VAL A 185 1.73 2.50 15.69
CA VAL A 185 2.45 3.73 15.36
C VAL A 185 3.49 3.43 14.30
N THR A 186 3.53 4.23 13.24
CA THR A 186 4.66 4.15 12.29
C THR A 186 5.93 4.65 12.95
N MET A 187 7.06 4.11 12.53
CA MET A 187 8.39 4.58 12.91
C MET A 187 9.29 4.52 11.68
N GLY A 188 9.68 5.68 11.20
CA GLY A 188 10.51 5.84 10.01
C GLY A 188 9.94 6.73 8.93
N MET A 189 8.62 6.99 8.90
CA MET A 189 8.03 7.93 7.94
C MET A 189 8.65 9.32 8.07
N GLY A 190 8.82 9.81 9.29
CA GLY A 190 9.39 11.14 9.54
C GLY A 190 10.90 11.25 9.30
N ALA A 191 11.60 10.17 8.90
CA ALA A 191 13.00 10.26 8.48
C ALA A 191 13.18 11.15 7.25
N LYS A 192 12.25 11.06 6.28
CA LYS A 192 12.22 11.89 5.08
C LYS A 192 11.32 13.10 5.30
N LYS A 193 11.80 14.29 4.91
CA LYS A 193 10.97 15.50 4.94
C LYS A 193 9.94 15.46 3.81
N MET A 194 8.72 15.82 4.13
CA MET A 194 7.63 16.01 3.17
C MET A 194 7.76 17.38 2.49
N ASP A 195 7.21 17.51 1.28
CA ASP A 195 7.20 18.76 0.51
C ASP A 195 6.07 19.66 0.99
N THR A 196 6.34 20.39 2.06
CA THR A 196 5.40 21.37 2.62
C THR A 196 5.51 22.73 1.91
N PRO A 197 4.37 23.42 1.66
CA PRO A 197 4.39 24.76 1.10
C PRO A 197 5.29 25.73 1.90
N PRO A 198 6.04 26.62 1.22
CA PRO A 198 6.97 27.54 1.90
C PRO A 198 6.34 28.39 2.99
N GLU A 199 5.06 28.77 2.83
CA GLU A 199 4.28 29.54 3.80
C GLU A 199 3.94 28.79 5.08
N LEU A 200 4.08 27.46 5.09
CA LEU A 200 3.83 26.61 6.25
C LEU A 200 5.11 26.14 6.97
N GLN A 201 6.29 26.51 6.48
CA GLN A 201 7.57 26.06 7.06
C GLN A 201 7.76 26.51 8.51
N GLU A 202 7.22 27.67 8.91
CA GLU A 202 7.27 28.14 10.29
C GLU A 202 6.58 27.20 11.29
N TYR A 203 5.61 26.40 10.82
CA TYR A 203 4.86 25.42 11.63
C TYR A 203 5.56 24.06 11.75
N LYS A 204 6.70 23.86 11.06
CA LYS A 204 7.51 22.65 11.10
C LYS A 204 6.70 21.38 10.82
N LEU A 205 5.95 21.37 9.72
CA LEU A 205 5.07 20.27 9.32
C LEU A 205 5.75 19.24 8.39
N GLU A 206 7.05 19.38 8.14
CA GLU A 206 7.78 18.57 7.16
C GLU A 206 8.00 17.12 7.57
N ARG A 207 7.80 16.77 8.85
CA ARG A 207 7.98 15.40 9.33
C ARG A 207 6.78 14.94 10.11
N ALA A 208 6.36 13.70 9.85
CA ALA A 208 5.23 13.09 10.55
C ALA A 208 5.46 11.61 10.82
N GLU A 209 4.80 11.11 11.86
CA GLU A 209 4.48 9.71 12.08
C GLU A 209 2.96 9.56 12.21
N LEU A 210 2.46 8.40 11.83
CA LEU A 210 1.03 8.11 11.83
C LEU A 210 0.70 7.06 12.87
N LEU A 211 -0.51 7.13 13.40
CA LEU A 211 -1.00 6.09 14.29
C LEU A 211 -2.46 5.73 14.02
N VAL A 212 -2.84 4.53 14.41
CA VAL A 212 -4.23 4.08 14.49
C VAL A 212 -4.45 3.31 15.78
N CYS A 213 -5.59 3.57 16.42
CA CYS A 213 -6.01 2.82 17.59
C CYS A 213 -7.02 1.74 17.18
N LEU A 214 -6.80 0.49 17.58
CA LEU A 214 -7.62 -0.67 17.21
C LEU A 214 -8.25 -1.31 18.45
N PRO A 215 -9.47 -1.88 18.35
CA PRO A 215 -10.14 -2.49 19.49
C PRO A 215 -9.35 -3.69 20.07
N PRO A 216 -9.58 -4.07 21.33
CA PRO A 216 -8.77 -5.07 22.03
C PRO A 216 -8.93 -6.50 21.48
N ASP A 217 -9.96 -6.76 20.70
CA ASP A 217 -10.24 -8.02 20.03
C ASP A 217 -9.72 -8.10 18.59
N TRP A 218 -8.87 -7.11 18.17
CA TRP A 218 -8.26 -7.11 16.84
C TRP A 218 -7.36 -8.33 16.61
N GLN A 219 -7.50 -8.96 15.43
CA GLN A 219 -6.83 -10.24 15.13
C GLN A 219 -5.52 -10.03 14.36
N PHE A 220 -4.37 -10.04 15.06
CA PHE A 220 -3.04 -9.94 14.44
C PHE A 220 -2.49 -11.27 13.92
N LYS A 221 -3.19 -12.39 14.16
CA LYS A 221 -2.76 -13.72 13.70
C LYS A 221 -3.21 -14.04 12.29
N ASP A 222 -4.14 -13.27 11.77
CA ASP A 222 -4.81 -13.50 10.49
C ASP A 222 -4.64 -12.28 9.57
N LEU A 223 -3.38 -11.87 9.38
CA LEU A 223 -3.04 -10.70 8.57
C LEU A 223 -3.08 -10.98 7.05
N ASP A 224 -3.30 -12.24 6.65
CA ASP A 224 -3.62 -12.58 5.26
C ASP A 224 -5.07 -12.22 4.91
N ASP A 225 -5.94 -12.01 5.90
CA ASP A 225 -7.30 -11.52 5.71
C ASP A 225 -7.33 -9.98 5.77
N GLU A 226 -7.71 -9.37 4.67
CA GLU A 226 -7.81 -7.92 4.52
C GLU A 226 -8.71 -7.26 5.59
N LYS A 227 -9.67 -8.00 6.17
CA LYS A 227 -10.51 -7.54 7.28
C LYS A 227 -9.71 -7.08 8.50
N TRP A 228 -8.51 -7.66 8.68
CA TRP A 228 -7.62 -7.36 9.80
C TRP A 228 -6.36 -6.60 9.38
N TYR A 229 -5.96 -6.72 8.11
CA TYR A 229 -4.73 -6.12 7.60
C TYR A 229 -4.87 -4.67 7.12
N TRP A 230 -6.04 -4.24 6.64
CA TRP A 230 -6.23 -2.94 6.01
C TRP A 230 -5.71 -1.73 6.83
N PRO A 231 -5.79 -1.66 8.19
CA PRO A 231 -5.26 -0.49 8.90
C PRO A 231 -3.72 -0.43 8.83
N ILE A 232 -3.05 -1.59 8.88
CA ILE A 232 -1.60 -1.70 8.74
C ILE A 232 -1.20 -1.30 7.31
N ARG A 233 -1.90 -1.84 6.31
CA ARG A 233 -1.67 -1.49 4.90
C ARG A 233 -1.83 0.01 4.67
N TRP A 234 -2.88 0.61 5.24
CA TRP A 234 -3.12 2.05 5.08
C TRP A 234 -2.09 2.92 5.78
N LEU A 235 -1.60 2.55 6.96
CA LEU A 235 -0.46 3.23 7.57
C LEU A 235 0.76 3.23 6.65
N LYS A 236 1.07 2.10 5.99
CA LYS A 236 2.18 2.00 5.05
C LYS A 236 1.97 2.80 3.76
N ILE A 237 0.76 2.81 3.22
CA ILE A 237 0.40 3.61 2.04
C ILE A 237 0.55 5.10 2.36
N LEU A 238 -0.04 5.57 3.46
CA LEU A 238 0.01 6.97 3.85
C LEU A 238 1.43 7.43 4.19
N ALA A 239 2.25 6.57 4.80
CA ALA A 239 3.63 6.90 5.10
C ALA A 239 4.46 7.21 3.83
N ARG A 240 4.11 6.62 2.68
CA ARG A 240 4.79 6.81 1.40
C ARG A 240 4.14 7.84 0.50
N LEU A 241 2.88 8.17 0.75
CA LEU A 241 2.12 9.09 -0.09
C LEU A 241 2.84 10.44 -0.31
N PRO A 242 3.44 11.09 0.72
CA PRO A 242 4.14 12.34 0.50
C PRO A 242 5.30 12.25 -0.48
N ALA A 243 6.07 11.16 -0.43
CA ALA A 243 7.20 10.95 -1.33
C ALA A 243 6.75 10.60 -2.75
N ASN A 244 5.69 9.78 -2.88
CA ASN A 244 5.18 9.34 -4.17
C ASN A 244 4.48 10.45 -4.95
N GLU A 245 3.78 11.35 -4.23
CA GLU A 245 2.95 12.40 -4.84
C GLU A 245 3.57 13.80 -4.71
N ASN A 246 4.83 13.91 -4.23
CA ASN A 246 5.50 15.20 -3.98
C ASN A 246 4.59 16.16 -3.20
N THR A 247 4.10 15.72 -2.06
CA THR A 247 3.13 16.44 -1.24
C THR A 247 3.45 16.31 0.24
N TRP A 248 2.53 16.70 1.09
CA TRP A 248 2.64 16.58 2.53
C TRP A 248 1.34 16.08 3.16
N LEU A 249 1.46 15.55 4.36
CA LEU A 249 0.35 15.12 5.20
C LEU A 249 0.31 15.93 6.49
N GLY A 250 -0.89 16.37 6.86
CA GLY A 250 -1.11 17.17 8.06
C GLY A 250 -2.52 17.00 8.61
N TRP A 251 -2.78 17.66 9.71
CA TRP A 251 -4.09 17.67 10.35
C TRP A 251 -5.20 18.10 9.40
N GLY A 252 -6.31 17.38 9.40
CA GLY A 252 -7.48 17.66 8.57
C GLY A 252 -7.34 17.19 7.11
N HIS A 253 -6.18 16.65 6.68
CA HIS A 253 -6.05 16.07 5.35
C HIS A 253 -6.91 14.82 5.25
N THR A 254 -7.58 14.66 4.10
CA THR A 254 -8.48 13.54 3.81
C THR A 254 -8.00 12.81 2.56
N ILE A 255 -7.80 11.52 2.68
CA ILE A 255 -7.30 10.66 1.61
C ILE A 255 -8.38 9.61 1.31
N PRO A 256 -9.08 9.70 0.14
CA PRO A 256 -10.08 8.73 -0.25
C PRO A 256 -9.45 7.44 -0.76
N ASN A 257 -10.13 6.30 -0.50
CA ASN A 257 -9.83 5.00 -1.10
C ASN A 257 -10.68 4.72 -2.35
N GLY A 258 -11.79 5.44 -2.52
CA GLY A 258 -12.74 5.23 -3.63
C GLY A 258 -13.68 4.03 -3.45
N SER A 259 -13.41 3.15 -2.48
CA SER A 259 -14.22 1.98 -2.13
C SER A 259 -14.03 1.65 -0.65
N PRO A 260 -14.87 0.80 -0.03
CA PRO A 260 -14.64 0.32 1.33
C PRO A 260 -13.27 -0.34 1.51
N PHE A 261 -12.62 -0.12 2.66
CA PHE A 261 -11.28 -0.65 2.94
C PHE A 261 -11.25 -2.18 3.00
N ALA A 262 -12.33 -2.81 3.44
CA ALA A 262 -12.50 -4.25 3.52
C ALA A 262 -14.00 -4.60 3.61
N GLU A 263 -14.34 -5.88 3.47
CA GLU A 263 -15.72 -6.38 3.50
C GLU A 263 -16.46 -6.12 4.84
N ASN A 264 -15.71 -5.97 5.93
CA ASN A 264 -16.27 -5.79 7.28
C ASN A 264 -16.53 -4.33 7.65
N THR A 265 -16.29 -3.38 6.75
CA THR A 265 -16.47 -1.95 6.98
C THR A 265 -17.02 -1.23 5.75
N LEU A 266 -17.66 -0.08 5.98
CA LEU A 266 -18.08 0.85 4.92
C LEU A 266 -17.21 2.11 4.89
N PHE A 267 -16.15 2.18 5.69
CA PHE A 267 -15.21 3.29 5.60
C PHE A 267 -14.48 3.25 4.27
N SER A 268 -14.41 4.40 3.61
CA SER A 268 -13.85 4.55 2.26
C SER A 268 -12.83 5.68 2.14
N ALA A 269 -12.47 6.31 3.25
CA ALA A 269 -11.41 7.31 3.32
C ALA A 269 -10.80 7.38 4.72
N VAL A 270 -9.69 8.11 4.81
CA VAL A 270 -9.02 8.46 6.05
C VAL A 270 -8.94 9.97 6.18
N MET A 271 -9.20 10.52 7.36
CA MET A 271 -8.80 11.86 7.77
C MET A 271 -7.70 11.78 8.82
N LEU A 272 -6.70 12.67 8.73
CA LEU A 272 -5.65 12.77 9.74
C LEU A 272 -6.08 13.78 10.82
N VAL A 273 -6.06 13.32 12.06
CA VAL A 273 -6.46 14.13 13.23
C VAL A 273 -5.37 14.11 14.28
N ALA A 274 -5.46 15.02 15.25
CA ALA A 274 -4.62 14.94 16.44
C ALA A 274 -4.97 13.69 17.26
N PRO A 275 -4.01 13.00 17.90
CA PRO A 275 -4.28 11.85 18.76
C PRO A 275 -4.93 12.26 20.08
N GLY A 276 -6.21 12.65 20.00
CA GLY A 276 -6.97 13.33 21.07
C GLY A 276 -7.14 12.53 22.36
N ALA A 277 -7.05 11.20 22.29
CA ALA A 277 -7.09 10.32 23.48
C ALA A 277 -5.79 10.40 24.31
N PHE A 278 -4.75 11.07 23.81
CA PHE A 278 -3.46 11.20 24.46
C PHE A 278 -3.17 12.64 24.88
N SER A 279 -2.14 12.81 25.71
CA SER A 279 -1.69 14.14 26.13
C SER A 279 -1.28 14.98 24.92
N LYS A 280 -1.61 16.27 24.89
CA LYS A 280 -1.16 17.21 23.84
C LYS A 280 0.36 17.21 23.62
N LYS A 281 1.15 16.79 24.63
CA LYS A 281 2.61 16.63 24.48
C LYS A 281 3.02 15.46 23.59
N SER A 282 2.10 14.53 23.29
CA SER A 282 2.34 13.43 22.35
C SER A 282 2.26 13.86 20.89
N TYR A 283 1.67 15.03 20.60
CA TYR A 283 1.42 15.45 19.22
C TYR A 283 2.68 15.79 18.44
N THR A 284 3.77 16.14 19.14
CA THR A 284 5.01 16.58 18.52
C THR A 284 6.22 16.06 19.27
N CYS A 285 7.14 15.43 18.56
CA CYS A 285 8.45 14.99 19.05
C CYS A 285 9.53 15.91 18.49
N LYS A 286 10.35 16.50 19.37
CA LYS A 286 11.51 17.33 18.97
C LYS A 286 12.73 16.47 18.76
N LEU A 287 13.28 16.51 17.54
CA LEU A 287 14.50 15.80 17.19
C LEU A 287 15.77 16.56 17.66
N PRO A 288 16.92 15.86 17.80
CA PRO A 288 18.17 16.47 18.22
C PRO A 288 18.69 17.58 17.28
N ASN A 289 18.33 17.53 16.00
CA ASN A 289 18.68 18.53 14.98
C ASN A 289 17.79 19.79 15.01
N GLY A 290 16.75 19.81 15.88
CA GLY A 290 15.78 20.90 16.00
C GLY A 290 14.54 20.77 15.12
N ASP A 291 14.46 19.75 14.26
CA ASP A 291 13.26 19.41 13.53
C ASP A 291 12.16 18.88 14.48
N GLU A 292 10.93 18.88 14.01
CA GLU A 292 9.79 18.35 14.78
C GLU A 292 9.08 17.26 13.97
N VAL A 293 8.79 16.12 14.61
CA VAL A 293 7.96 15.06 14.05
C VAL A 293 6.56 15.18 14.62
N ASN A 294 5.58 15.40 13.76
CA ASN A 294 4.18 15.52 14.14
C ASN A 294 3.51 14.13 14.12
N PHE A 295 2.71 13.83 15.13
CA PHE A 295 1.98 12.57 15.23
C PHE A 295 0.52 12.79 14.88
N TYR A 296 0.02 12.09 13.85
CA TYR A 296 -1.37 12.16 13.42
C TYR A 296 -2.05 10.81 13.55
N GLN A 297 -3.26 10.83 14.09
CA GLN A 297 -4.11 9.64 14.15
C GLN A 297 -4.90 9.51 12.85
N MET A 298 -4.88 8.31 12.29
CA MET A 298 -5.69 7.91 11.16
C MET A 298 -7.13 7.67 11.63
N LEU A 299 -8.07 8.52 11.18
CA LEU A 299 -9.50 8.43 11.44
C LEU A 299 -10.24 7.99 10.18
N PRO A 300 -10.75 6.74 10.12
CA PRO A 300 -11.52 6.28 8.98
C PRO A 300 -12.90 6.96 8.89
N LEU A 301 -13.28 7.34 7.67
CA LEU A 301 -14.50 8.05 7.35
C LEU A 301 -15.40 7.28 6.39
N TYR A 302 -16.71 7.50 6.52
CA TYR A 302 -17.71 7.16 5.53
C TYR A 302 -17.71 8.18 4.38
N GLU A 303 -18.25 7.81 3.22
CA GLU A 303 -18.30 8.68 2.05
C GLU A 303 -19.07 10.00 2.31
N GLU A 304 -20.17 9.93 3.05
CA GLU A 304 -20.96 11.11 3.38
C GLU A 304 -20.23 12.04 4.37
N GLU A 305 -19.39 11.48 5.24
CA GLU A 305 -18.55 12.26 6.15
C GLU A 305 -17.44 13.01 5.41
N ILE A 306 -16.89 12.40 4.31
CA ILE A 306 -15.96 13.10 3.43
C ILE A 306 -16.66 14.29 2.78
N SER A 307 -17.85 14.07 2.22
CA SER A 307 -18.63 15.11 1.57
C SER A 307 -18.97 16.25 2.55
N PHE A 308 -19.42 15.91 3.76
CA PHE A 308 -19.67 16.88 4.81
C PHE A 308 -18.41 17.68 5.18
N LYS A 309 -17.27 17.00 5.36
CA LYS A 309 -15.99 17.63 5.69
C LYS A 309 -15.53 18.59 4.60
N LEU A 310 -15.69 18.24 3.34
CA LEU A 310 -15.30 19.11 2.21
C LEU A 310 -16.16 20.39 2.15
N GLU A 311 -17.42 20.31 2.57
CA GLU A 311 -18.35 21.44 2.58
C GLU A 311 -18.20 22.31 3.83
N HIS A 312 -18.00 21.70 5.01
CA HIS A 312 -18.09 22.40 6.31
C HIS A 312 -16.75 22.46 7.08
N GLY A 313 -15.73 21.76 6.61
CA GLY A 313 -14.41 21.70 7.26
C GLY A 313 -14.24 20.54 8.24
N ALA A 314 -12.97 20.29 8.60
CA ALA A 314 -12.63 19.17 9.48
C ALA A 314 -13.13 19.36 10.92
N GLU A 315 -13.05 20.59 11.45
CA GLU A 315 -13.53 20.92 12.81
C GLU A 315 -15.03 20.64 12.95
N ALA A 316 -15.84 21.10 11.98
CA ALA A 316 -17.29 20.87 11.99
C ALA A 316 -17.64 19.36 11.95
N LEU A 317 -16.90 18.55 11.20
CA LEU A 317 -17.11 17.10 11.21
C LEU A 317 -16.76 16.49 12.57
N LEU A 318 -15.64 16.90 13.19
CA LEU A 318 -15.21 16.39 14.48
C LEU A 318 -16.18 16.76 15.61
N GLU A 319 -16.85 17.92 15.53
CA GLU A 319 -17.89 18.32 16.50
C GLU A 319 -19.13 17.43 16.46
N LEU A 320 -19.42 16.76 15.34
CA LEU A 320 -20.51 15.78 15.22
C LEU A 320 -20.16 14.42 15.83
N MET A 321 -18.87 14.13 16.03
CA MET A 321 -18.38 12.87 16.58
C MET A 321 -18.33 12.94 18.10
N ASN A 322 -18.51 11.81 18.75
CA ASN A 322 -18.29 11.72 20.20
C ASN A 322 -16.84 11.27 20.49
N ASP A 323 -16.36 11.53 21.70
CA ASP A 323 -14.99 11.19 22.12
C ASP A 323 -14.65 9.70 21.90
N GLY A 324 -15.62 8.82 22.13
CA GLY A 324 -15.43 7.40 21.95
C GLY A 324 -15.28 6.97 20.48
N ASP A 325 -15.72 7.78 19.50
CA ASP A 325 -15.53 7.50 18.08
C ASP A 325 -14.14 7.96 17.61
N LEU A 326 -13.54 8.88 18.36
CA LEU A 326 -12.18 9.40 18.11
C LEU A 326 -11.11 8.60 18.86
N GLU A 327 -11.48 7.83 19.88
CA GLU A 327 -10.54 7.12 20.73
C GLU A 327 -9.88 5.92 20.01
N TYR A 328 -10.69 5.04 19.41
CA TYR A 328 -10.22 3.90 18.64
C TYR A 328 -11.21 3.49 17.55
N LEU A 329 -10.76 2.72 16.58
CA LEU A 329 -11.53 2.24 15.44
C LEU A 329 -12.73 1.39 15.91
N LYS A 330 -13.94 1.83 15.59
CA LYS A 330 -15.18 1.08 15.70
C LYS A 330 -15.72 0.83 14.30
N LEU A 331 -15.54 -0.38 13.79
CA LEU A 331 -15.90 -0.76 12.42
C LEU A 331 -17.35 -0.44 12.02
N LYS A 332 -18.24 -0.36 13.00
CA LYS A 332 -19.69 -0.09 12.82
C LYS A 332 -20.17 1.15 13.60
N ARG A 333 -19.29 2.14 13.80
CA ARG A 333 -19.75 3.40 14.40
C ARG A 333 -20.84 4.05 13.55
N ARG A 334 -21.63 4.88 14.15
CA ARG A 334 -22.64 5.67 13.43
C ARG A 334 -21.95 6.58 12.39
N ASN A 335 -22.53 6.68 11.19
CA ASN A 335 -22.21 7.73 10.24
C ASN A 335 -22.85 9.03 10.73
N VAL A 336 -22.03 10.03 11.08
CA VAL A 336 -22.49 11.27 11.71
C VAL A 336 -23.01 12.30 10.70
N ALA A 337 -22.78 12.07 9.40
CA ALA A 337 -23.26 12.92 8.32
C ALA A 337 -24.56 12.42 7.66
N LYS A 338 -25.17 11.36 8.22
CA LYS A 338 -26.48 10.83 7.80
C LYS A 338 -27.59 11.24 8.71
#